data_ad8dc22b1760916dbae90a0f27517516
#
_entry.id   ad8dc22b1760916dbae90a0f27517516
#
_cell.length_a   1.000
_cell.length_b   1.000
_cell.length_c   1.000
_cell.angle_alpha   90.00
_cell.angle_beta   90.00
_cell.angle_gamma   90.00
#
_symmetry.space_group_name_H-M   'P 1'
#
loop_
_entity.id
_entity.type
_entity.pdbx_description
1 polymer ?
#
loop_
_entity_poly.entity_id
_entity_poly.type
_entity_poly.pdbx_seq_one_letter_code
_entity_poly.pdbx_strand_id
1 'polypeptide(L)'
;MKRVLAFDFGASSGRAILAEYDGGALSYREVHRFENCPRESEGHFRWDFSDLMANVRLGIEKAGAFDSIAFDTWGVDFGLLGEDGTLLGDPVHYRDGRTEGMTDEAFRTMNAGALYAATGSQIMPINTLFQLLAVKESDPETWSRAKRLLFMPDLFAHALCGADACETTIASTSQMLDARTGAWSRSVL
;
A
#
# COMPACT_ATOMS: atom_id res chain seq x y z
N MET A 1 10.65 19.92 -22.25
CA MET A 1 10.93 18.53 -21.83
C MET A 1 10.44 18.36 -20.42
N LYS A 2 9.65 17.33 -20.14
CA LYS A 2 9.18 16.96 -18.79
C LYS A 2 9.92 15.71 -18.33
N ARG A 3 10.34 15.69 -17.07
CA ARG A 3 11.08 14.57 -16.47
C ARG A 3 10.28 14.01 -15.29
N VAL A 4 10.00 12.71 -15.28
CA VAL A 4 9.24 12.03 -14.25
C VAL A 4 10.09 10.89 -13.68
N LEU A 5 10.23 10.86 -12.38
CA LEU A 5 10.82 9.72 -11.68
C LEU A 5 9.71 8.78 -11.23
N ALA A 6 9.67 7.57 -11.79
CA ALA A 6 8.70 6.54 -11.44
C ALA A 6 9.39 5.42 -10.65
N PHE A 7 8.82 5.08 -9.50
CA PHE A 7 9.19 3.88 -8.76
C PHE A 7 8.18 2.77 -9.04
N ASP A 8 8.68 1.59 -9.39
CA ASP A 8 7.91 0.38 -9.61
C ASP A 8 8.39 -0.68 -8.62
N PHE A 9 7.56 -0.93 -7.59
CA PHE A 9 7.84 -1.88 -6.52
C PHE A 9 7.09 -3.19 -6.78
N GLY A 10 7.84 -4.21 -7.16
CA GLY A 10 7.32 -5.58 -7.16
C GLY A 10 7.53 -6.28 -5.81
N ALA A 11 6.97 -7.49 -5.68
CA ALA A 11 7.07 -8.28 -4.45
C ALA A 11 8.50 -8.74 -4.10
N SER A 12 9.41 -8.82 -5.07
CA SER A 12 10.79 -9.30 -4.89
C SER A 12 11.86 -8.29 -5.28
N SER A 13 11.50 -7.24 -6.00
CA SER A 13 12.45 -6.19 -6.41
C SER A 13 11.73 -4.89 -6.70
N GLY A 14 12.44 -3.78 -6.52
CA GLY A 14 11.98 -2.46 -6.93
C GLY A 14 12.95 -1.82 -7.91
N ARG A 15 12.48 -0.82 -8.65
CA ARG A 15 13.29 -0.03 -9.58
C ARG A 15 12.82 1.41 -9.63
N ALA A 16 13.77 2.31 -9.84
CA ALA A 16 13.52 3.70 -10.14
C ALA A 16 13.82 3.94 -11.64
N ILE A 17 12.86 4.53 -12.34
CA ILE A 17 12.92 4.80 -13.78
C ILE A 17 12.76 6.30 -13.98
N LEU A 18 13.76 6.94 -14.60
CA LEU A 18 13.63 8.31 -15.04
C LEU A 18 13.10 8.32 -16.48
N ALA A 19 11.92 8.89 -16.66
CA ALA A 19 11.27 9.10 -17.95
C ALA A 19 11.38 10.57 -18.37
N GLU A 20 11.62 10.81 -19.66
CA GLU A 20 11.72 12.13 -20.28
C GLU A 20 10.74 12.22 -21.46
N TYR A 21 9.89 13.25 -21.47
CA TYR A 21 8.91 13.51 -22.51
C TYR A 21 9.13 14.91 -23.11
N ASP A 22 9.31 14.97 -24.41
CA ASP A 22 9.57 16.21 -25.16
C ASP A 22 8.36 16.77 -25.92
N GLY A 23 7.20 16.12 -25.81
CA GLY A 23 5.96 16.46 -26.50
C GLY A 23 5.65 15.55 -27.69
N GLY A 24 6.58 14.72 -28.13
CA GLY A 24 6.40 13.77 -29.23
C GLY A 24 6.94 12.39 -28.95
N ALA A 25 8.04 12.29 -28.21
CA ALA A 25 8.67 11.02 -27.86
C ALA A 25 8.81 10.87 -26.34
N LEU A 26 8.69 9.63 -25.88
CA LEU A 26 8.96 9.21 -24.52
C LEU A 26 10.23 8.36 -24.53
N SER A 27 11.23 8.77 -23.77
CA SER A 27 12.39 7.95 -23.46
C SER A 27 12.46 7.66 -21.96
N TYR A 28 13.06 6.54 -21.57
CA TYR A 28 13.20 6.19 -20.17
C TYR A 28 14.49 5.39 -19.94
N ARG A 29 15.00 5.50 -18.73
CA ARG A 29 16.15 4.70 -18.27
C ARG A 29 15.96 4.29 -16.82
N GLU A 30 16.36 3.09 -16.49
CA GLU A 30 16.48 2.63 -15.11
C GLU A 30 17.66 3.33 -14.45
N VAL A 31 17.42 3.99 -13.32
CA VAL A 31 18.46 4.71 -12.57
C VAL A 31 18.89 3.97 -11.30
N HIS A 32 17.99 3.12 -10.75
CA HIS A 32 18.26 2.31 -9.58
C HIS A 32 17.42 1.04 -9.60
N ARG A 33 18.00 -0.05 -9.14
CA ARG A 33 17.32 -1.34 -8.90
C ARG A 33 17.77 -1.88 -7.55
N PHE A 34 16.86 -2.53 -6.83
CA PHE A 34 17.12 -3.10 -5.52
C PHE A 34 16.25 -4.35 -5.31
N GLU A 35 16.67 -5.19 -4.40
CA GLU A 35 15.86 -6.31 -3.92
C GLU A 35 14.85 -5.81 -2.88
N ASN A 36 13.66 -6.38 -2.89
CA ASN A 36 12.64 -6.14 -1.90
C ASN A 36 12.55 -7.38 -1.01
N CYS A 37 13.11 -7.29 0.18
CA CYS A 37 13.29 -8.43 1.09
C CYS A 37 12.44 -8.24 2.35
N PRO A 38 11.18 -8.70 2.35
CA PRO A 38 10.39 -8.73 3.58
C PRO A 38 11.04 -9.69 4.60
N ARG A 39 10.82 -9.43 5.87
CA ARG A 39 11.45 -10.15 6.98
C ARG A 39 10.48 -10.50 8.09
N GLU A 40 10.81 -11.53 8.86
CA GLU A 40 10.13 -11.82 10.12
C GLU A 40 10.53 -10.77 11.16
N SER A 41 9.54 -10.13 11.75
CA SER A 41 9.72 -9.15 12.83
C SER A 41 8.47 -9.13 13.71
N GLU A 42 8.67 -9.20 15.03
CA GLU A 42 7.58 -9.14 16.03
C GLU A 42 6.48 -10.19 15.80
N GLY A 43 6.87 -11.39 15.33
CA GLY A 43 5.97 -12.49 15.07
C GLY A 43 5.16 -12.38 13.76
N HIS A 44 5.48 -11.43 12.91
CA HIS A 44 4.84 -11.19 11.61
C HIS A 44 5.84 -11.10 10.49
N PHE A 45 5.41 -11.45 9.28
CA PHE A 45 6.15 -11.23 8.07
C PHE A 45 5.90 -9.80 7.57
N ARG A 46 6.92 -8.94 7.60
CA ARG A 46 6.80 -7.50 7.38
C ARG A 46 7.66 -7.00 6.23
N TRP A 47 7.23 -5.92 5.60
CA TRP A 47 8.06 -5.13 4.71
C TRP A 47 9.00 -4.26 5.55
N ASP A 48 10.30 -4.26 5.24
CA ASP A 48 11.24 -3.32 5.84
C ASP A 48 11.05 -1.93 5.23
N PHE A 49 10.13 -1.14 5.80
CA PHE A 49 9.80 0.17 5.24
C PHE A 49 10.98 1.14 5.29
N SER A 50 11.87 1.00 6.26
CA SER A 50 13.07 1.85 6.36
C SER A 50 14.06 1.57 5.24
N ASP A 51 14.26 0.29 4.87
CA ASP A 51 15.09 -0.10 3.73
C ASP A 51 14.47 0.32 2.40
N LEU A 52 13.16 0.13 2.23
CA LEU A 52 12.45 0.61 1.05
C LEU A 52 12.62 2.13 0.87
N MET A 53 12.48 2.91 1.95
CA MET A 53 12.68 4.35 1.91
C MET A 53 14.15 4.76 1.66
N ALA A 54 15.12 3.98 2.13
CA ALA A 54 16.52 4.21 1.79
C ALA A 54 16.76 4.02 0.29
N ASN A 55 16.17 3.00 -0.31
CA ASN A 55 16.23 2.76 -1.76
C ASN A 55 15.49 3.83 -2.57
N VAL A 56 14.37 4.37 -2.07
CA VAL A 56 13.70 5.54 -2.66
C VAL A 56 14.65 6.76 -2.70
N ARG A 57 15.27 7.09 -1.57
CA ARG A 57 16.21 8.22 -1.49
C ARG A 57 17.40 8.06 -2.43
N LEU A 58 17.96 6.85 -2.51
CA LEU A 58 19.05 6.55 -3.44
C LEU A 58 18.61 6.65 -4.90
N GLY A 59 17.40 6.22 -5.23
CA GLY A 59 16.82 6.40 -6.58
C GLY A 59 16.64 7.87 -6.94
N ILE A 60 16.18 8.70 -6.00
CA ILE A 60 16.05 10.16 -6.16
C ILE A 60 17.43 10.80 -6.42
N GLU A 61 18.43 10.44 -5.62
CA GLU A 61 19.80 10.94 -5.78
C GLU A 61 20.37 10.59 -7.17
N LYS A 62 20.24 9.34 -7.59
CA LYS A 62 20.72 8.86 -8.90
C LYS A 62 19.98 9.46 -10.10
N ALA A 63 18.71 9.81 -9.92
CA ALA A 63 17.91 10.45 -10.98
C ALA A 63 18.37 11.88 -11.27
N GLY A 64 18.86 12.60 -10.26
CA GLY A 64 19.14 14.01 -10.33
C GLY A 64 17.87 14.86 -10.43
N ALA A 65 17.84 15.88 -11.28
CA ALA A 65 16.68 16.77 -11.39
C ALA A 65 15.52 16.10 -12.16
N PHE A 66 14.30 16.24 -11.63
CA PHE A 66 13.04 15.81 -12.25
C PHE A 66 11.90 16.74 -11.83
N ASP A 67 10.78 16.72 -12.56
CA ASP A 67 9.63 17.62 -12.34
C ASP A 67 8.59 16.98 -11.38
N SER A 68 8.48 15.64 -11.40
CA SER A 68 7.51 14.92 -10.58
C SER A 68 7.97 13.50 -10.25
N ILE A 69 7.39 12.93 -9.20
CA ILE A 69 7.64 11.55 -8.75
C ILE A 69 6.32 10.80 -8.64
N ALA A 70 6.36 9.50 -8.94
CA ALA A 70 5.21 8.61 -8.80
C ALA A 70 5.65 7.24 -8.27
N PHE A 71 4.73 6.56 -7.59
CA PHE A 71 4.93 5.23 -7.02
C PHE A 71 3.88 4.27 -7.55
N ASP A 72 4.31 3.13 -8.03
CA ASP A 72 3.50 1.95 -8.29
C ASP A 72 3.99 0.82 -7.39
N THR A 73 3.07 0.07 -6.80
CA THR A 73 3.38 -0.99 -5.84
C THR A 73 2.42 -2.18 -5.99
N TRP A 74 2.70 -3.24 -5.24
CA TRP A 74 1.70 -4.30 -5.01
C TRP A 74 0.47 -3.74 -4.27
N GLY A 75 -0.68 -4.39 -4.44
CA GLY A 75 -1.93 -4.01 -3.77
C GLY A 75 -2.05 -4.52 -2.34
N VAL A 76 -3.15 -4.19 -1.71
CA VAL A 76 -3.71 -4.67 -0.45
C VAL A 76 -2.96 -4.31 0.83
N ASP A 77 -1.64 -4.08 0.80
CA ASP A 77 -0.84 -3.76 1.97
C ASP A 77 -0.86 -2.27 2.29
N PHE A 78 -0.69 -1.96 3.56
CA PHE A 78 -0.85 -0.62 4.11
C PHE A 78 0.01 -0.40 5.34
N GLY A 79 0.27 0.86 5.66
CA GLY A 79 0.75 1.32 6.96
C GLY A 79 -0.36 1.97 7.77
N LEU A 80 -0.31 1.80 9.08
CA LEU A 80 -1.17 2.51 10.04
C LEU A 80 -0.40 3.65 10.67
N LEU A 81 -1.00 4.83 10.69
CA LEU A 81 -0.40 6.04 11.26
C LEU A 81 -1.12 6.46 12.53
N GLY A 82 -0.36 6.93 13.50
CA GLY A 82 -0.86 7.57 14.72
C GLY A 82 -1.39 8.98 14.48
N GLU A 83 -1.83 9.63 15.55
CA GLU A 83 -2.34 11.01 15.56
C GLU A 83 -1.32 12.03 15.02
N ASP A 84 -0.05 11.81 15.32
CA ASP A 84 1.09 12.64 14.91
C ASP A 84 1.59 12.34 13.48
N GLY A 85 0.97 11.40 12.78
CA GLY A 85 1.37 10.94 11.44
C GLY A 85 2.54 9.96 11.44
N THR A 86 3.01 9.50 12.59
CA THR A 86 4.06 8.47 12.65
C THR A 86 3.52 7.09 12.32
N LEU A 87 4.33 6.28 11.64
CA LEU A 87 4.02 4.88 11.31
C LEU A 87 4.05 4.04 12.59
N LEU A 88 2.98 3.29 12.87
CA LEU A 88 2.81 2.47 14.07
C LEU A 88 3.45 1.07 13.97
N GLY A 89 4.42 0.92 13.11
CA GLY A 89 5.16 -0.31 12.85
C GLY A 89 5.28 -0.58 11.36
N ASP A 90 6.23 -1.41 10.97
CA ASP A 90 6.43 -1.78 9.58
C ASP A 90 5.18 -2.44 9.00
N PRO A 91 4.79 -2.12 7.74
CA PRO A 91 3.64 -2.75 7.08
C PRO A 91 3.77 -4.27 7.05
N VAL A 92 2.69 -4.97 7.41
CA VAL A 92 2.67 -6.44 7.37
C VAL A 92 2.42 -6.90 5.94
N HIS A 93 3.18 -7.88 5.50
CA HIS A 93 3.12 -8.45 4.17
C HIS A 93 1.81 -9.24 3.96
N TYR A 94 1.20 -9.14 2.79
CA TYR A 94 -0.06 -9.83 2.45
C TYR A 94 -0.01 -11.36 2.55
N ARG A 95 1.19 -11.97 2.62
CA ARG A 95 1.36 -13.42 2.84
C ARG A 95 1.55 -13.80 4.30
N ASP A 96 1.46 -12.83 5.21
CA ASP A 96 1.48 -13.13 6.65
C ASP A 96 0.28 -14.00 7.04
N GLY A 97 0.49 -14.90 7.98
CA GLY A 97 -0.57 -15.81 8.45
C GLY A 97 -1.67 -15.16 9.28
N ARG A 98 -1.55 -13.87 9.62
CA ARG A 98 -2.51 -13.16 10.51
C ARG A 98 -3.95 -13.16 9.99
N THR A 99 -4.15 -13.31 8.69
CA THR A 99 -5.49 -13.30 8.07
C THR A 99 -6.16 -14.68 8.04
N GLU A 100 -5.51 -15.70 8.61
CA GLU A 100 -6.06 -17.04 8.67
C GLU A 100 -7.36 -17.04 9.52
N GLY A 101 -8.47 -17.54 8.94
CA GLY A 101 -9.80 -17.50 9.57
C GLY A 101 -10.56 -16.18 9.48
N MET A 102 -9.95 -15.07 9.04
CA MET A 102 -10.60 -13.75 9.00
C MET A 102 -11.73 -13.65 7.97
N THR A 103 -11.72 -14.43 6.92
CA THR A 103 -12.86 -14.53 6.00
C THR A 103 -14.09 -15.12 6.68
N ASP A 104 -13.93 -16.19 7.46
CA ASP A 104 -15.03 -16.82 8.20
C ASP A 104 -15.56 -15.87 9.29
N GLU A 105 -14.68 -15.14 9.95
CA GLU A 105 -15.06 -14.12 10.92
C GLU A 105 -15.89 -13.00 10.28
N ALA A 106 -15.43 -12.45 9.15
CA ALA A 106 -16.18 -11.43 8.41
C ALA A 106 -17.57 -11.92 7.98
N PHE A 107 -17.67 -13.20 7.59
CA PHE A 107 -18.94 -13.79 7.12
C PHE A 107 -19.96 -14.02 8.24
N ARG A 108 -19.60 -13.87 9.49
CA ARG A 108 -20.57 -13.83 10.62
C ARG A 108 -21.39 -12.53 10.58
N THR A 109 -20.85 -11.46 10.02
CA THR A 109 -21.51 -10.16 9.92
C THR A 109 -22.10 -9.91 8.53
N MET A 110 -21.36 -10.22 7.47
CA MET A 110 -21.79 -10.02 6.09
C MET A 110 -21.43 -11.24 5.24
N ASN A 111 -22.41 -11.89 4.62
CA ASN A 111 -22.13 -13.04 3.77
C ASN A 111 -21.34 -12.67 2.50
N ALA A 112 -20.64 -13.66 1.92
CA ALA A 112 -19.77 -13.48 0.78
C ALA A 112 -20.47 -12.85 -0.44
N GLY A 113 -21.73 -13.23 -0.71
CA GLY A 113 -22.51 -12.68 -1.82
C GLY A 113 -22.79 -11.19 -1.64
N ALA A 114 -23.15 -10.76 -0.44
CA ALA A 114 -23.38 -9.35 -0.11
C ALA A 114 -22.07 -8.53 -0.19
N LEU A 115 -20.98 -9.07 0.33
CA LEU A 115 -19.66 -8.43 0.25
C LEU A 115 -19.22 -8.24 -1.21
N TYR A 116 -19.34 -9.29 -2.03
CA TYR A 116 -19.04 -9.20 -3.46
C TYR A 116 -19.95 -8.21 -4.18
N ALA A 117 -21.26 -8.23 -3.91
CA ALA A 117 -22.21 -7.31 -4.52
C ALA A 117 -21.94 -5.83 -4.18
N ALA A 118 -21.42 -5.56 -2.98
CA ALA A 118 -21.03 -4.23 -2.56
C ALA A 118 -19.74 -3.76 -3.22
N THR A 119 -18.72 -4.62 -3.28
CA THR A 119 -17.35 -4.22 -3.63
C THR A 119 -16.90 -4.59 -5.04
N GLY A 120 -17.55 -5.57 -5.68
CA GLY A 120 -17.14 -6.10 -6.99
C GLY A 120 -15.79 -6.80 -7.01
N SER A 121 -15.12 -6.88 -5.87
CA SER A 121 -13.76 -7.44 -5.75
C SER A 121 -13.81 -8.92 -5.42
N GLN A 122 -12.88 -9.69 -6.00
CA GLN A 122 -12.72 -11.09 -5.62
C GLN A 122 -12.38 -11.19 -4.12
N ILE A 123 -13.08 -12.07 -3.42
CA ILE A 123 -12.83 -12.32 -2.00
C ILE A 123 -11.56 -13.16 -1.86
N MET A 124 -10.54 -12.57 -1.25
CA MET A 124 -9.25 -13.22 -0.99
C MET A 124 -8.79 -12.85 0.43
N PRO A 125 -8.27 -13.80 1.23
CA PRO A 125 -7.81 -13.52 2.59
C PRO A 125 -6.76 -12.40 2.70
N ILE A 126 -6.02 -12.17 1.62
CA ILE A 126 -4.99 -11.13 1.54
C ILE A 126 -5.55 -9.70 1.42
N ASN A 127 -6.84 -9.52 1.09
CA ASN A 127 -7.41 -8.19 0.90
C ASN A 127 -7.36 -7.38 2.20
N THR A 128 -7.20 -6.07 2.07
CA THR A 128 -7.01 -5.15 3.19
C THR A 128 -8.09 -5.26 4.25
N LEU A 129 -9.35 -5.49 3.84
CA LEU A 129 -10.47 -5.71 4.77
C LEU A 129 -10.17 -6.78 5.81
N PHE A 130 -9.68 -7.95 5.38
CA PHE A 130 -9.37 -9.07 6.28
C PHE A 130 -8.11 -8.82 7.09
N GLN A 131 -7.14 -8.11 6.52
CA GLN A 131 -5.95 -7.68 7.24
C GLN A 131 -6.30 -6.70 8.37
N LEU A 132 -7.22 -5.74 8.12
CA LEU A 132 -7.70 -4.81 9.16
C LEU A 132 -8.49 -5.53 10.24
N LEU A 133 -9.32 -6.51 9.89
CA LEU A 133 -10.03 -7.33 10.84
C LEU A 133 -9.06 -8.07 11.76
N ALA A 134 -7.99 -8.64 11.19
CA ALA A 134 -6.94 -9.29 11.99
C ALA A 134 -6.26 -8.30 12.95
N VAL A 135 -5.94 -7.08 12.54
CA VAL A 135 -5.38 -6.06 13.44
C VAL A 135 -6.36 -5.75 14.57
N LYS A 136 -7.64 -5.53 14.24
CA LYS A 136 -8.67 -5.21 15.24
C LYS A 136 -8.80 -6.28 16.31
N GLU A 137 -8.67 -7.57 15.94
CA GLU A 137 -8.86 -8.68 16.83
C GLU A 137 -7.61 -9.08 17.61
N SER A 138 -6.44 -9.04 16.97
CA SER A 138 -5.20 -9.55 17.55
C SER A 138 -4.28 -8.47 18.11
N ASP A 139 -4.42 -7.20 17.68
CA ASP A 139 -3.59 -6.08 18.13
C ASP A 139 -4.45 -4.85 18.49
N PRO A 140 -5.22 -4.93 19.59
CA PRO A 140 -6.09 -3.82 20.01
C PRO A 140 -5.31 -2.55 20.40
N GLU A 141 -4.03 -2.66 20.73
CA GLU A 141 -3.19 -1.50 21.02
C GLU A 141 -2.95 -0.69 19.75
N THR A 142 -2.42 -1.31 18.71
CA THR A 142 -2.24 -0.66 17.40
C THR A 142 -3.57 -0.16 16.84
N TRP A 143 -4.65 -0.96 16.94
CA TRP A 143 -5.99 -0.56 16.51
C TRP A 143 -6.47 0.72 17.17
N SER A 144 -6.30 0.87 18.48
CA SER A 144 -6.74 2.05 19.23
C SER A 144 -5.96 3.32 18.88
N ARG A 145 -4.67 3.16 18.56
CA ARG A 145 -3.74 4.24 18.24
C ARG A 145 -3.84 4.69 16.77
N ALA A 146 -4.27 3.78 15.88
CA ALA A 146 -4.39 4.07 14.46
C ALA A 146 -5.44 5.15 14.19
N LYS A 147 -5.04 6.18 13.45
CA LYS A 147 -5.91 7.30 13.02
C LYS A 147 -6.03 7.37 11.52
N ARG A 148 -5.07 6.82 10.80
CA ARG A 148 -5.05 6.78 9.33
C ARG A 148 -4.52 5.45 8.83
N LEU A 149 -5.00 5.07 7.66
CA LEU A 149 -4.47 4.00 6.85
C LEU A 149 -3.97 4.62 5.55
N LEU A 150 -2.73 4.33 5.18
CA LEU A 150 -2.20 4.65 3.86
C LEU A 150 -1.74 3.37 3.16
N PHE A 151 -2.17 3.16 1.92
CA PHE A 151 -1.65 2.08 1.08
C PHE A 151 -0.19 2.33 0.74
N MET A 152 0.52 1.30 0.32
CA MET A 152 1.97 1.40 0.12
C MET A 152 2.40 2.59 -0.75
N PRO A 153 1.82 2.88 -1.95
CA PRO A 153 2.24 4.03 -2.73
C PRO A 153 1.96 5.36 -2.03
N ASP A 154 0.83 5.47 -1.32
CA ASP A 154 0.46 6.66 -0.57
C ASP A 154 1.39 6.86 0.65
N LEU A 155 1.81 5.75 1.28
CA LEU A 155 2.74 5.77 2.41
C LEU A 155 4.13 6.28 2.00
N PHE A 156 4.62 5.92 0.82
CA PHE A 156 5.85 6.49 0.26
C PHE A 156 5.73 7.99 0.01
N ALA A 157 4.61 8.43 -0.55
CA ALA A 157 4.34 9.86 -0.77
C ALA A 157 4.25 10.62 0.56
N HIS A 158 3.57 10.04 1.54
CA HIS A 158 3.50 10.60 2.90
C HIS A 158 4.90 10.75 3.53
N ALA A 159 5.72 9.71 3.47
CA ALA A 159 7.07 9.73 4.06
C ALA A 159 8.02 10.72 3.38
N LEU A 160 7.78 11.09 2.12
CA LEU A 160 8.59 12.08 1.39
C LEU A 160 8.14 13.51 1.58
N CYS A 161 6.84 13.77 1.60
CA CYS A 161 6.31 15.14 1.55
C CYS A 161 5.11 15.40 2.47
N GLY A 162 4.72 14.45 3.32
CA GLY A 162 3.57 14.58 4.20
C GLY A 162 2.22 14.52 3.46
N ALA A 163 2.18 13.98 2.23
CA ALA A 163 0.93 13.81 1.50
C ALA A 163 -0.06 12.97 2.31
N ASP A 164 -1.30 13.43 2.38
CA ASP A 164 -2.39 12.80 3.14
C ASP A 164 -3.56 12.52 2.19
N ALA A 165 -3.31 11.65 1.22
CA ALA A 165 -4.27 11.26 0.21
C ALA A 165 -4.24 9.75 0.04
N CYS A 166 -5.38 9.19 -0.37
CA CYS A 166 -5.51 7.78 -0.72
C CYS A 166 -5.86 7.70 -2.21
N GLU A 167 -4.99 7.08 -2.99
CA GLU A 167 -5.20 6.94 -4.42
C GLU A 167 -6.26 5.85 -4.69
N THR A 168 -7.20 6.13 -5.58
CA THR A 168 -8.41 5.30 -5.78
C THR A 168 -8.10 3.93 -6.36
N THR A 169 -7.12 3.82 -7.26
CA THR A 169 -6.83 2.54 -7.94
C THR A 169 -6.19 1.55 -6.96
N ILE A 170 -5.29 2.01 -6.09
CA ILE A 170 -4.74 1.14 -5.05
C ILE A 170 -5.80 0.83 -3.98
N ALA A 171 -6.64 1.80 -3.60
CA ALA A 171 -7.73 1.58 -2.65
C ALA A 171 -8.75 0.55 -3.15
N SER A 172 -8.93 0.40 -4.46
CA SER A 172 -9.82 -0.61 -5.05
C SER A 172 -9.41 -2.04 -4.71
N THR A 173 -8.13 -2.27 -4.40
CA THR A 173 -7.63 -3.61 -4.01
C THR A 173 -8.05 -4.00 -2.59
N SER A 174 -8.53 -3.06 -1.80
CA SER A 174 -8.85 -3.24 -0.38
C SER A 174 -10.07 -4.11 -0.09
N GLN A 175 -10.99 -4.25 -1.05
CA GLN A 175 -12.34 -4.79 -0.85
C GLN A 175 -13.20 -3.93 0.10
N MET A 176 -12.94 -2.62 0.17
CA MET A 176 -13.69 -1.68 1.01
C MET A 176 -14.36 -0.55 0.21
N LEU A 177 -14.12 -0.45 -1.10
CA LEU A 177 -14.81 0.52 -1.95
C LEU A 177 -16.13 -0.05 -2.49
N ASP A 178 -17.14 0.80 -2.59
CA ASP A 178 -18.38 0.49 -3.30
C ASP A 178 -18.12 0.50 -4.82
N ALA A 179 -18.40 -0.61 -5.48
CA ALA A 179 -18.09 -0.80 -6.89
C ALA A 179 -18.85 0.13 -7.84
N ARG A 180 -19.96 0.74 -7.41
CA ARG A 180 -20.79 1.61 -8.23
C ARG A 180 -20.38 3.06 -8.12
N THR A 181 -19.93 3.47 -6.92
CA THR A 181 -19.64 4.88 -6.62
C THR A 181 -18.14 5.17 -6.55
N GLY A 182 -17.30 4.15 -6.36
CA GLY A 182 -15.88 4.30 -6.09
C GLY A 182 -15.55 4.94 -4.73
N ALA A 183 -16.55 5.15 -3.89
CA ALA A 183 -16.38 5.68 -2.54
C ALA A 183 -16.23 4.54 -1.52
N TRP A 184 -15.79 4.86 -0.30
CA TRP A 184 -15.77 3.91 0.80
C TRP A 184 -17.15 3.32 1.07
N SER A 185 -17.28 2.00 1.10
CA SER A 185 -18.55 1.31 1.29
C SER A 185 -18.99 1.35 2.75
N ARG A 186 -20.04 2.12 3.05
CA ARG A 186 -20.60 2.20 4.41
C ARG A 186 -21.17 0.86 4.91
N SER A 187 -21.53 -0.04 4.01
CA SER A 187 -22.05 -1.35 4.39
C SER A 187 -20.96 -2.35 4.74
N VAL A 188 -19.71 -2.09 4.31
CA VAL A 188 -18.55 -2.94 4.57
C VAL A 188 -17.75 -2.44 5.78
N LEU A 189 -17.66 -1.13 5.96
CA LEU A 189 -17.01 -0.46 7.09
C LEU A 189 -17.90 -0.41 8.32
#